data_a036d353156b2bbaa3d04c4707ea9cba
#
_entry.id   a036d353156b2bbaa3d04c4707ea9cba
#
_cell.length_a   1.000
_cell.length_b   1.000
_cell.length_c   1.000
_cell.angle_alpha   90.00
_cell.angle_beta   90.00
_cell.angle_gamma   90.00
#
_symmetry.space_group_name_H-M   'P 1'
#
loop_
_entity.id
_entity.type
_entity.pdbx_description
1 polymer ?
#
loop_
_entity_poly.entity_id
_entity_poly.type
_entity_poly.pdbx_seq_one_letter_code
_entity_poly.pdbx_strand_id
1 'polypeptide(L)'
;MKKTFTGTCLFLFMTITIVSCTESEASLGNEAKPAEIETETPATNASRIERGAYLVEVAGCHDCHSTKIMGPMGPQPDPEKLLGGHISGPATEKVDPALIQKYALFNHATTMAIGPWGASYAANLSSDESGIGSWSEEQFINAIRKGKFKGLENGRPLLPPMPWPNIAKMTDEDLKSIFAYLKTTKPVNNVVPPPTPLEELVKK
;
A
#
# COMPACT_ATOMS: atom_id res chain seq x y z
N MET A 1 49.16 -51.08 2.00
CA MET A 1 49.54 -50.95 3.43
C MET A 1 48.28 -50.67 4.21
N LYS A 2 47.77 -51.68 4.92
CA LYS A 2 46.54 -51.59 5.73
C LYS A 2 46.93 -51.08 7.12
N LYS A 3 46.31 -50.04 7.65
CA LYS A 3 46.35 -49.64 9.04
C LYS A 3 44.98 -49.81 9.65
N THR A 4 44.86 -50.84 10.48
CA THR A 4 43.77 -51.11 11.40
C THR A 4 43.89 -50.19 12.58
N PHE A 5 42.82 -49.49 12.94
CA PHE A 5 42.72 -48.68 14.14
C PHE A 5 41.62 -49.27 15.05
N THR A 6 42.06 -49.91 16.12
CA THR A 6 41.21 -50.49 17.17
C THR A 6 40.90 -49.39 18.17
N GLY A 7 39.63 -48.95 18.25
CA GLY A 7 39.18 -47.96 19.22
C GLY A 7 38.32 -48.63 20.30
N THR A 8 38.81 -48.61 21.50
CA THR A 8 38.25 -49.14 22.73
C THR A 8 36.98 -48.37 23.13
N CYS A 9 35.87 -49.05 23.28
CA CYS A 9 34.57 -48.48 23.70
C CYS A 9 34.55 -48.41 25.22
N LEU A 10 34.59 -47.21 25.77
CA LEU A 10 34.47 -46.95 27.23
C LEU A 10 32.98 -46.69 27.56
N PHE A 11 32.32 -47.67 28.18
CA PHE A 11 30.98 -47.50 28.70
C PHE A 11 30.98 -46.63 29.96
N LEU A 12 30.42 -45.47 29.89
CA LEU A 12 30.18 -44.57 31.04
C LEU A 12 28.77 -44.85 31.58
N PHE A 13 28.65 -45.51 32.72
CA PHE A 13 27.41 -45.68 33.43
C PHE A 13 26.94 -44.34 34.01
N MET A 14 25.87 -43.81 33.48
CA MET A 14 25.22 -42.60 33.98
C MET A 14 24.08 -43.04 34.92
N THR A 15 24.28 -42.91 36.23
CA THR A 15 23.27 -43.15 37.26
C THR A 15 22.19 -42.05 37.18
N ILE A 16 20.97 -42.47 36.87
CA ILE A 16 19.77 -41.59 36.89
C ILE A 16 19.26 -41.53 38.33
N THR A 17 19.45 -40.39 39.00
CA THR A 17 18.77 -40.08 40.26
C THR A 17 17.35 -39.57 39.95
N ILE A 18 16.37 -40.36 40.31
CA ILE A 18 14.95 -39.96 40.24
C ILE A 18 14.67 -39.04 41.44
N VAL A 19 14.51 -37.75 41.14
CA VAL A 19 13.99 -36.80 42.13
C VAL A 19 12.47 -36.86 42.05
N SER A 20 11.86 -37.39 43.09
CA SER A 20 10.42 -37.42 43.32
C SER A 20 9.98 -35.99 43.70
N CYS A 21 9.33 -35.28 42.79
CA CYS A 21 8.62 -34.04 43.13
C CYS A 21 7.28 -34.41 43.75
N THR A 22 7.08 -34.09 45.01
CA THR A 22 5.79 -34.06 45.68
C THR A 22 4.85 -33.05 45.01
N GLU A 23 3.70 -33.51 44.57
CA GLU A 23 2.62 -32.66 44.09
C GLU A 23 2.14 -31.75 45.22
N SER A 24 2.37 -30.45 45.05
CA SER A 24 1.70 -29.38 45.78
C SER A 24 0.46 -29.01 44.97
N GLU A 25 -0.71 -29.40 45.44
CA GLU A 25 -1.98 -28.91 44.92
C GLU A 25 -2.09 -27.39 45.19
N ALA A 26 -1.67 -26.56 44.19
CA ALA A 26 -2.00 -25.17 44.14
C ALA A 26 -3.34 -25.02 43.42
N SER A 27 -4.37 -24.77 44.20
CA SER A 27 -5.71 -24.33 43.73
C SER A 27 -5.55 -23.11 42.80
N LEU A 28 -5.57 -23.32 41.49
CA LEU A 28 -5.72 -22.29 40.49
C LEU A 28 -7.19 -22.04 40.20
N GLY A 29 -7.86 -21.41 41.14
CA GLY A 29 -9.08 -20.68 40.88
C GLY A 29 -8.76 -19.39 40.11
N ASN A 30 -8.42 -19.49 38.83
CA ASN A 30 -8.38 -18.36 37.95
C ASN A 30 -9.57 -18.49 36.98
N GLU A 31 -10.76 -18.14 37.48
CA GLU A 31 -11.87 -17.83 36.58
C GLU A 31 -11.40 -16.70 35.66
N ALA A 32 -11.08 -17.05 34.42
CA ALA A 32 -10.86 -16.06 33.36
C ALA A 32 -12.16 -15.24 33.26
N LYS A 33 -12.11 -14.00 33.76
CA LYS A 33 -13.17 -13.00 33.52
C LYS A 33 -13.44 -13.02 32.01
N PRO A 34 -14.70 -13.24 31.57
CA PRO A 34 -15.02 -13.14 30.15
C PRO A 34 -14.51 -11.80 29.66
N ALA A 35 -13.74 -11.81 28.54
CA ALA A 35 -13.36 -10.58 27.90
C ALA A 35 -14.61 -9.79 27.59
N GLU A 36 -14.74 -8.65 28.25
CA GLU A 36 -15.81 -7.71 28.00
C GLU A 36 -15.66 -7.35 26.51
N ILE A 37 -16.65 -7.72 25.71
CA ILE A 37 -16.72 -7.26 24.31
C ILE A 37 -16.90 -5.77 24.42
N GLU A 38 -15.79 -5.03 24.25
CA GLU A 38 -15.86 -3.59 24.09
C GLU A 38 -16.77 -3.36 22.88
N THR A 39 -17.98 -2.87 23.14
CA THR A 39 -18.86 -2.38 22.08
C THR A 39 -18.14 -1.18 21.47
N GLU A 40 -17.52 -1.41 20.29
CA GLU A 40 -16.83 -0.34 19.56
C GLU A 40 -17.80 0.82 19.40
N THR A 41 -17.49 1.93 20.11
CA THR A 41 -18.21 3.18 19.92
C THR A 41 -18.03 3.58 18.46
N PRO A 42 -19.12 3.90 17.73
CA PRO A 42 -19.00 4.29 16.32
C PRO A 42 -17.93 5.38 16.16
N ALA A 43 -16.96 5.14 15.28
CA ALA A 43 -15.87 6.07 15.05
C ALA A 43 -16.42 7.46 14.70
N THR A 44 -15.98 8.49 15.43
CA THR A 44 -16.34 9.88 15.13
C THR A 44 -15.73 10.28 13.77
N ASN A 45 -16.28 11.31 13.13
CA ASN A 45 -15.70 11.83 11.88
C ASN A 45 -14.25 12.29 12.08
N ALA A 46 -13.93 12.88 13.23
CA ALA A 46 -12.57 13.30 13.58
C ALA A 46 -11.62 12.11 13.68
N SER A 47 -12.00 11.03 14.38
CA SER A 47 -11.17 9.83 14.49
C SER A 47 -10.98 9.09 13.15
N ARG A 48 -11.98 9.14 12.26
CA ARG A 48 -11.86 8.62 10.89
C ARG A 48 -10.85 9.42 10.07
N ILE A 49 -10.89 10.75 10.14
CA ILE A 49 -9.94 11.61 9.42
C ILE A 49 -8.51 11.33 9.89
N GLU A 50 -8.29 11.24 11.21
CA GLU A 50 -6.97 10.93 11.79
C GLU A 50 -6.48 9.54 11.34
N ARG A 51 -7.34 8.53 11.42
CA ARG A 51 -7.04 7.17 10.93
C ARG A 51 -6.73 7.18 9.44
N GLY A 52 -7.50 7.93 8.65
CA GLY A 52 -7.29 8.07 7.20
C GLY A 52 -5.97 8.74 6.86
N ALA A 53 -5.56 9.78 7.59
CA ALA A 53 -4.27 10.44 7.43
C ALA A 53 -3.12 9.43 7.65
N TYR A 54 -3.17 8.68 8.74
CA TYR A 54 -2.19 7.63 9.03
C TYR A 54 -2.13 6.58 7.91
N LEU A 55 -3.29 6.10 7.43
CA LEU A 55 -3.34 5.09 6.38
C LEU A 55 -2.81 5.59 5.04
N VAL A 56 -3.10 6.84 4.66
CA VAL A 56 -2.57 7.47 3.44
C VAL A 56 -1.05 7.55 3.49
N GLU A 57 -0.48 7.86 4.65
CA GLU A 57 0.97 7.91 4.85
C GLU A 57 1.60 6.52 4.77
N VAL A 58 1.13 5.55 5.58
CA VAL A 58 1.75 4.22 5.67
C VAL A 58 1.52 3.35 4.44
N ALA A 59 0.44 3.59 3.69
CA ALA A 59 0.19 2.92 2.41
C ALA A 59 0.98 3.55 1.25
N GLY A 60 1.77 4.61 1.49
CA GLY A 60 2.62 5.24 0.50
C GLY A 60 1.86 5.96 -0.61
N CYS A 61 0.66 6.48 -0.35
CA CYS A 61 -0.14 7.16 -1.39
C CYS A 61 0.61 8.36 -1.98
N HIS A 62 1.38 9.07 -1.14
CA HIS A 62 2.20 10.20 -1.57
C HIS A 62 3.35 9.81 -2.52
N ASP A 63 3.79 8.55 -2.53
CA ASP A 63 4.90 8.10 -3.38
C ASP A 63 4.59 8.28 -4.86
N CYS A 64 3.34 8.01 -5.25
CA CYS A 64 2.89 8.16 -6.63
C CYS A 64 1.96 9.36 -6.84
N HIS A 65 1.10 9.69 -5.85
CA HIS A 65 0.05 10.70 -6.04
C HIS A 65 0.46 12.12 -5.66
N SER A 66 1.70 12.35 -5.22
CA SER A 66 2.24 13.70 -4.99
C SER A 66 3.45 13.95 -5.87
N THR A 67 3.50 15.11 -6.54
CA THR A 67 4.72 15.54 -7.21
C THR A 67 5.84 15.76 -6.20
N LYS A 68 7.10 15.80 -6.67
CA LYS A 68 8.27 15.88 -5.79
C LYS A 68 9.04 17.18 -5.99
N ILE A 69 9.58 17.69 -4.88
CA ILE A 69 10.63 18.69 -4.84
C ILE A 69 11.89 18.08 -4.23
N MET A 70 13.05 18.66 -4.52
CA MET A 70 14.29 18.21 -3.92
C MET A 70 14.43 18.78 -2.50
N GLY A 71 14.47 17.89 -1.51
CA GLY A 71 14.73 18.20 -0.10
C GLY A 71 16.16 17.85 0.33
N PRO A 72 16.52 18.08 1.59
CA PRO A 72 17.86 17.79 2.11
C PRO A 72 18.26 16.32 2.05
N MET A 73 17.27 15.41 2.11
CA MET A 73 17.49 13.96 2.07
C MET A 73 17.09 13.32 0.72
N GLY A 74 16.84 14.13 -0.30
CA GLY A 74 16.40 13.65 -1.61
C GLY A 74 14.99 14.11 -1.98
N PRO A 75 14.39 13.49 -3.01
CA PRO A 75 13.04 13.84 -3.44
C PRO A 75 12.02 13.62 -2.31
N GLN A 76 11.18 14.62 -2.05
CA GLN A 76 10.10 14.58 -1.07
C GLN A 76 8.82 15.15 -1.68
N PRO A 77 7.63 14.77 -1.20
CA PRO A 77 6.38 15.34 -1.68
C PRO A 77 6.38 16.86 -1.60
N ASP A 78 5.91 17.53 -2.67
CA ASP A 78 5.71 18.97 -2.71
C ASP A 78 4.55 19.34 -1.78
N PRO A 79 4.76 20.09 -0.67
CA PRO A 79 3.71 20.40 0.28
C PRO A 79 2.56 21.25 -0.30
N GLU A 80 2.84 21.96 -1.41
CA GLU A 80 1.83 22.77 -2.08
C GLU A 80 0.92 21.94 -3.00
N LYS A 81 1.33 20.70 -3.35
CA LYS A 81 0.68 19.86 -4.36
C LYS A 81 0.48 18.41 -3.88
N LEU A 82 0.30 18.24 -2.57
CA LEU A 82 0.07 16.93 -2.00
C LEU A 82 -1.16 16.27 -2.63
N LEU A 83 -1.01 15.01 -3.01
CA LEU A 83 -2.07 14.19 -3.60
C LEU A 83 -2.68 14.73 -4.89
N GLY A 84 -2.06 15.75 -5.50
CA GLY A 84 -2.53 16.36 -6.74
C GLY A 84 -2.32 15.49 -8.00
N GLY A 85 -1.68 14.33 -7.87
CA GLY A 85 -1.42 13.42 -8.98
C GLY A 85 -0.30 13.90 -9.92
N HIS A 86 -0.35 13.43 -11.16
CA HIS A 86 0.59 13.81 -12.21
C HIS A 86 0.24 15.18 -12.78
N ILE A 87 1.14 16.16 -12.60
CA ILE A 87 0.90 17.56 -12.97
C ILE A 87 1.46 17.91 -14.37
N SER A 88 2.44 17.14 -14.84
CA SER A 88 3.02 17.32 -16.17
C SER A 88 2.07 16.84 -17.27
N GLY A 89 2.34 17.22 -18.51
CA GLY A 89 1.61 16.73 -19.68
C GLY A 89 1.81 15.21 -19.92
N PRO A 90 1.15 14.65 -20.95
CA PRO A 90 1.32 13.25 -21.31
C PRO A 90 2.76 12.96 -21.77
N ALA A 91 3.19 11.70 -21.67
CA ALA A 91 4.48 11.24 -22.15
C ALA A 91 4.58 11.43 -23.67
N THR A 92 5.64 12.06 -24.12
CA THR A 92 5.92 12.30 -25.55
C THR A 92 7.20 11.61 -26.02
N GLU A 93 8.08 11.24 -25.08
CA GLU A 93 9.35 10.56 -25.38
C GLU A 93 9.12 9.15 -25.90
N LYS A 94 9.93 8.80 -26.92
CA LYS A 94 9.93 7.43 -27.44
C LYS A 94 10.85 6.55 -26.61
N VAL A 95 10.35 5.40 -26.21
CA VAL A 95 11.09 4.40 -25.43
C VAL A 95 11.45 3.20 -26.27
N ASP A 96 12.55 2.51 -25.90
CA ASP A 96 12.94 1.26 -26.50
C ASP A 96 11.98 0.13 -26.05
N PRO A 97 11.30 -0.57 -26.98
CA PRO A 97 10.43 -1.69 -26.64
C PRO A 97 11.11 -2.78 -25.80
N ALA A 98 12.41 -3.01 -25.98
CA ALA A 98 13.13 -4.01 -25.20
C ALA A 98 13.28 -3.64 -23.73
N LEU A 99 13.32 -2.35 -23.39
CA LEU A 99 13.37 -1.89 -22.00
C LEU A 99 12.03 -2.11 -21.29
N ILE A 100 10.92 -1.74 -21.92
CA ILE A 100 9.60 -1.84 -21.30
C ILE A 100 9.07 -3.27 -21.19
N GLN A 101 9.65 -4.24 -21.91
CA GLN A 101 9.38 -5.66 -21.69
C GLN A 101 10.04 -6.22 -20.42
N LYS A 102 11.08 -5.55 -19.92
CA LYS A 102 11.87 -5.99 -18.76
C LYS A 102 11.65 -5.13 -17.53
N TYR A 103 11.30 -3.86 -17.72
CA TYR A 103 11.24 -2.86 -16.66
C TYR A 103 9.98 -2.01 -16.76
N ALA A 104 9.52 -1.51 -15.64
CA ALA A 104 8.66 -0.34 -15.61
C ALA A 104 9.54 0.91 -15.45
N LEU A 105 9.33 1.90 -16.30
CA LEU A 105 10.08 3.15 -16.29
C LEU A 105 9.24 4.21 -15.57
N PHE A 106 9.84 4.92 -14.64
CA PHE A 106 9.19 5.99 -13.89
C PHE A 106 9.81 7.33 -14.24
N ASN A 107 9.00 8.40 -14.17
CA ASN A 107 9.56 9.74 -14.10
C ASN A 107 10.15 10.00 -12.68
N HIS A 108 10.99 11.05 -12.54
CA HIS A 108 11.64 11.35 -11.26
C HIS A 108 10.67 11.64 -10.10
N ALA A 109 9.46 12.11 -10.42
CA ALA A 109 8.42 12.34 -9.41
C ALA A 109 7.61 11.10 -9.06
N THR A 110 7.85 9.97 -9.73
CA THR A 110 7.11 8.70 -9.59
C THR A 110 5.60 8.80 -9.87
N THR A 111 5.17 9.92 -10.46
CA THR A 111 3.75 10.19 -10.80
C THR A 111 3.33 9.65 -12.16
N MET A 112 4.28 9.15 -12.96
CA MET A 112 4.06 8.52 -14.26
C MET A 112 4.87 7.24 -14.34
N ALA A 113 4.29 6.19 -14.94
CA ALA A 113 4.99 4.94 -15.23
C ALA A 113 4.70 4.47 -16.66
N ILE A 114 5.72 3.95 -17.35
CA ILE A 114 5.63 3.37 -18.68
C ILE A 114 5.97 1.88 -18.59
N GLY A 115 5.14 1.05 -19.19
CA GLY A 115 5.33 -0.40 -19.25
C GLY A 115 4.58 -1.00 -20.43
N PRO A 116 4.37 -2.33 -20.46
CA PRO A 116 3.63 -3.00 -21.54
C PRO A 116 2.19 -2.49 -21.72
N TRP A 117 1.65 -1.78 -20.73
CA TRP A 117 0.31 -1.16 -20.74
C TRP A 117 0.28 0.24 -21.37
N GLY A 118 1.40 0.78 -21.83
CA GLY A 118 1.57 2.18 -22.22
C GLY A 118 2.05 3.04 -21.06
N ALA A 119 1.72 4.35 -21.07
CA ALA A 119 1.96 5.23 -19.92
C ALA A 119 0.70 5.39 -19.08
N SER A 120 0.87 5.24 -17.77
CA SER A 120 -0.14 5.52 -16.75
C SER A 120 0.29 6.70 -15.89
N TYR A 121 -0.69 7.47 -15.44
CA TYR A 121 -0.49 8.69 -14.66
C TYR A 121 -1.24 8.57 -13.33
N ALA A 122 -0.58 8.97 -12.24
CA ALA A 122 -1.19 8.97 -10.92
C ALA A 122 -2.34 9.97 -10.87
N ALA A 123 -3.50 9.51 -10.41
CA ALA A 123 -4.71 10.31 -10.32
C ALA A 123 -4.57 11.43 -9.29
N ASN A 124 -5.29 12.53 -9.49
CA ASN A 124 -5.51 13.55 -8.48
C ASN A 124 -6.44 12.97 -7.39
N LEU A 125 -5.93 12.83 -6.17
CA LEU A 125 -6.65 12.36 -4.99
C LEU A 125 -6.98 13.49 -4.01
N SER A 126 -6.63 14.74 -4.35
CA SER A 126 -6.97 15.90 -3.52
C SER A 126 -8.47 16.16 -3.50
N SER A 127 -8.92 17.01 -2.57
CA SER A 127 -10.32 17.39 -2.42
C SER A 127 -10.86 18.31 -3.52
N ASP A 128 -10.04 18.65 -4.53
CA ASP A 128 -10.47 19.43 -5.69
C ASP A 128 -11.47 18.65 -6.56
N GLU A 129 -12.34 19.35 -7.27
CA GLU A 129 -13.32 18.75 -8.20
C GLU A 129 -12.66 17.98 -9.35
N SER A 130 -11.47 18.42 -9.79
CA SER A 130 -10.66 17.68 -10.77
C SER A 130 -10.06 16.38 -10.22
N GLY A 131 -10.03 16.24 -8.88
CA GLY A 131 -9.64 15.04 -8.14
C GLY A 131 -10.84 14.23 -7.67
N ILE A 132 -10.89 13.98 -6.36
CA ILE A 132 -11.99 13.22 -5.74
C ILE A 132 -13.04 14.10 -5.07
N GLY A 133 -12.95 15.42 -5.20
CA GLY A 133 -13.82 16.38 -4.52
C GLY A 133 -15.33 16.13 -4.75
N SER A 134 -15.71 15.72 -5.94
CA SER A 134 -17.09 15.39 -6.31
C SER A 134 -17.49 13.92 -6.09
N TRP A 135 -16.55 13.05 -5.64
CA TRP A 135 -16.86 11.62 -5.47
C TRP A 135 -17.67 11.34 -4.22
N SER A 136 -18.51 10.31 -4.29
CA SER A 136 -19.11 9.70 -3.11
C SER A 136 -18.16 8.70 -2.47
N GLU A 137 -18.38 8.37 -1.19
CA GLU A 137 -17.63 7.33 -0.46
C GLU A 137 -17.77 5.97 -1.17
N GLU A 138 -18.99 5.62 -1.59
CA GLU A 138 -19.25 4.39 -2.32
C GLU A 138 -18.47 4.33 -3.64
N GLN A 139 -18.41 5.44 -4.38
CA GLN A 139 -17.65 5.54 -5.62
C GLN A 139 -16.16 5.28 -5.38
N PHE A 140 -15.59 5.87 -4.31
CA PHE A 140 -14.19 5.62 -3.91
C PHE A 140 -13.95 4.16 -3.54
N ILE A 141 -14.82 3.58 -2.70
CA ILE A 141 -14.72 2.17 -2.29
C ILE A 141 -14.79 1.25 -3.53
N ASN A 142 -15.72 1.50 -4.44
CA ASN A 142 -15.84 0.74 -5.68
C ASN A 142 -14.59 0.84 -6.56
N ALA A 143 -13.97 2.03 -6.65
CA ALA A 143 -12.72 2.21 -7.39
C ALA A 143 -11.63 1.28 -6.86
N ILE A 144 -11.48 1.19 -5.55
CA ILE A 144 -10.46 0.36 -4.91
C ILE A 144 -10.84 -1.12 -4.91
N ARG A 145 -12.06 -1.49 -4.47
CA ARG A 145 -12.49 -2.89 -4.36
C ARG A 145 -12.54 -3.62 -5.70
N LYS A 146 -13.00 -2.94 -6.73
CA LYS A 146 -13.18 -3.51 -8.07
C LYS A 146 -12.06 -3.16 -9.03
N GLY A 147 -11.07 -2.34 -8.61
CA GLY A 147 -9.99 -1.88 -9.47
C GLY A 147 -10.50 -1.10 -10.69
N LYS A 148 -11.55 -0.30 -10.53
CA LYS A 148 -12.22 0.43 -11.64
C LYS A 148 -11.92 1.91 -11.60
N PHE A 149 -11.54 2.45 -12.75
CA PHE A 149 -11.30 3.88 -12.90
C PHE A 149 -12.54 4.69 -12.54
N LYS A 150 -12.37 5.65 -11.62
CA LYS A 150 -13.44 6.48 -11.06
C LYS A 150 -14.58 5.70 -10.37
N GLY A 151 -14.37 4.45 -10.00
CA GLY A 151 -15.40 3.61 -9.36
C GLY A 151 -16.60 3.29 -10.25
N LEU A 152 -16.52 3.57 -11.55
CA LEU A 152 -17.59 3.33 -12.50
C LEU A 152 -17.62 1.86 -12.92
N GLU A 153 -18.79 1.23 -12.93
CA GLU A 153 -18.94 -0.18 -13.27
C GLU A 153 -18.38 -0.53 -14.65
N ASN A 154 -18.66 0.31 -15.64
CA ASN A 154 -18.15 0.19 -17.00
C ASN A 154 -16.82 0.92 -17.22
N GLY A 155 -16.19 1.41 -16.13
CA GLY A 155 -14.88 2.04 -16.19
C GLY A 155 -13.78 1.06 -16.57
N ARG A 156 -12.73 1.55 -17.24
CA ARG A 156 -11.54 0.73 -17.49
C ARG A 156 -10.92 0.25 -16.17
N PRO A 157 -10.13 -0.83 -16.18
CA PRO A 157 -9.33 -1.20 -15.01
C PRO A 157 -8.36 -0.08 -14.59
N LEU A 158 -8.03 -0.04 -13.30
CA LEU A 158 -6.88 0.73 -12.82
C LEU A 158 -5.62 0.13 -13.44
N LEU A 159 -4.72 1.00 -13.88
CA LEU A 159 -3.50 0.58 -14.56
C LEU A 159 -2.35 0.38 -13.56
N PRO A 160 -1.38 -0.49 -13.88
CA PRO A 160 -0.14 -0.56 -13.15
C PRO A 160 0.57 0.82 -13.16
N PRO A 161 1.36 1.15 -12.13
CA PRO A 161 1.77 0.31 -11.00
C PRO A 161 0.88 0.42 -9.76
N MET A 162 -0.33 1.00 -9.86
CA MET A 162 -1.23 1.16 -8.71
C MET A 162 -1.49 -0.20 -8.01
N PRO A 163 -1.08 -0.38 -6.74
CA PRO A 163 -1.19 -1.65 -6.03
C PRO A 163 -2.60 -1.85 -5.43
N TRP A 164 -3.64 -1.49 -6.19
CA TRP A 164 -5.02 -1.55 -5.73
C TRP A 164 -5.44 -2.93 -5.17
N PRO A 165 -4.93 -4.10 -5.66
CA PRO A 165 -5.32 -5.39 -5.08
C PRO A 165 -4.87 -5.58 -3.63
N ASN A 166 -3.79 -4.87 -3.21
CA ASN A 166 -3.34 -4.87 -1.83
C ASN A 166 -4.22 -3.94 -0.98
N ILE A 167 -4.48 -2.73 -1.48
CA ILE A 167 -5.32 -1.73 -0.81
C ILE A 167 -6.76 -2.25 -0.69
N ALA A 168 -7.25 -2.99 -1.68
CA ALA A 168 -8.56 -3.65 -1.65
C ALA A 168 -8.74 -4.66 -0.50
N LYS A 169 -7.67 -5.07 0.19
CA LYS A 169 -7.74 -5.96 1.36
C LYS A 169 -7.97 -5.22 2.68
N MET A 170 -7.87 -3.90 2.69
CA MET A 170 -8.18 -3.10 3.87
C MET A 170 -9.64 -3.28 4.28
N THR A 171 -9.95 -3.04 5.55
CA THR A 171 -11.33 -3.07 6.02
C THR A 171 -12.17 -1.95 5.36
N ASP A 172 -13.49 -2.07 5.39
CA ASP A 172 -14.35 -0.99 4.88
C ASP A 172 -14.18 0.29 5.69
N GLU A 173 -14.00 0.16 7.01
CA GLU A 173 -13.76 1.32 7.88
C GLU A 173 -12.42 2.01 7.57
N ASP A 174 -11.37 1.26 7.20
CA ASP A 174 -10.11 1.85 6.76
C ASP A 174 -10.28 2.61 5.43
N LEU A 175 -10.98 2.03 4.46
CA LEU A 175 -11.24 2.71 3.17
C LEU A 175 -12.10 3.96 3.35
N LYS A 176 -13.14 3.90 4.21
CA LYS A 176 -13.95 5.08 4.57
C LYS A 176 -13.11 6.14 5.27
N SER A 177 -12.19 5.73 6.14
CA SER A 177 -11.28 6.64 6.83
C SER A 177 -10.33 7.33 5.86
N ILE A 178 -9.73 6.59 4.93
CA ILE A 178 -8.92 7.16 3.84
C ILE A 178 -9.73 8.19 3.07
N PHE A 179 -10.94 7.83 2.63
CA PHE A 179 -11.80 8.76 1.88
C PHE A 179 -12.13 10.01 2.68
N ALA A 180 -12.52 9.86 3.96
CA ALA A 180 -12.81 10.99 4.85
C ALA A 180 -11.62 11.95 4.96
N TYR A 181 -10.40 11.42 5.12
CA TYR A 181 -9.18 12.24 5.13
C TYR A 181 -8.94 12.93 3.80
N LEU A 182 -8.99 12.20 2.68
CA LEU A 182 -8.75 12.75 1.35
C LEU A 182 -9.68 13.92 1.04
N LYS A 183 -10.92 13.90 1.55
CA LYS A 183 -11.89 15.00 1.41
C LYS A 183 -11.51 16.26 2.21
N THR A 184 -10.58 16.16 3.17
CA THR A 184 -10.08 17.30 3.97
C THR A 184 -8.76 17.88 3.46
N THR A 185 -8.14 17.26 2.46
CA THR A 185 -6.84 17.70 1.94
C THR A 185 -6.96 19.05 1.22
N LYS A 186 -5.83 19.76 1.09
CA LYS A 186 -5.76 20.98 0.29
C LYS A 186 -6.17 20.68 -1.16
N PRO A 187 -7.12 21.41 -1.74
CA PRO A 187 -7.50 21.18 -3.14
C PRO A 187 -6.35 21.56 -4.08
N VAL A 188 -6.04 20.67 -5.03
CA VAL A 188 -5.08 20.90 -6.10
C VAL A 188 -5.82 20.80 -7.42
N ASN A 189 -6.06 21.92 -8.08
CA ASN A 189 -6.69 21.94 -9.39
C ASN A 189 -5.75 21.35 -10.44
N ASN A 190 -6.00 20.10 -10.83
CA ASN A 190 -5.17 19.37 -11.80
C ASN A 190 -5.99 18.28 -12.51
N VAL A 191 -6.18 18.46 -13.79
CA VAL A 191 -6.77 17.43 -14.67
C VAL A 191 -5.66 16.55 -15.22
N VAL A 192 -5.54 15.35 -14.63
CA VAL A 192 -4.53 14.37 -15.05
C VAL A 192 -4.84 13.86 -16.47
N PRO A 193 -3.83 13.79 -17.37
CA PRO A 193 -4.04 13.31 -18.73
C PRO A 193 -4.52 11.85 -18.78
N PRO A 194 -5.24 11.45 -19.85
CA PRO A 194 -5.60 10.05 -20.06
C PRO A 194 -4.32 9.22 -20.29
N PRO A 195 -4.36 7.90 -20.04
CA PRO A 195 -3.24 7.01 -20.34
C PRO A 195 -2.81 7.13 -21.81
N THR A 196 -1.49 7.12 -22.04
CA THR A 196 -0.93 7.13 -23.40
C THR A 196 -0.76 5.67 -23.88
N PRO A 197 -1.34 5.30 -25.03
CA PRO A 197 -1.18 3.96 -25.60
C PRO A 197 0.27 3.61 -25.90
N LEU A 198 0.62 2.32 -25.78
CA LEU A 198 2.00 1.85 -25.99
C LEU A 198 2.52 2.16 -27.40
N GLU A 199 1.69 2.02 -28.40
CA GLU A 199 2.03 2.27 -29.81
C GLU A 199 2.46 3.73 -30.08
N GLU A 200 2.02 4.65 -29.25
CA GLU A 200 2.42 6.06 -29.30
C GLU A 200 3.79 6.31 -28.67
N LEU A 201 4.28 5.39 -27.83
CA LEU A 201 5.51 5.55 -27.04
C LEU A 201 6.70 4.76 -27.58
N VAL A 202 6.47 3.72 -28.38
CA VAL A 202 7.57 2.91 -28.90
C VAL A 202 8.16 3.51 -30.17
N LYS A 203 9.48 3.34 -30.32
CA LYS A 203 10.18 3.63 -31.58
C LYS A 203 9.76 2.58 -32.62
N LYS A 204 9.42 3.05 -33.80
CA LYS A 204 9.23 2.18 -34.99
C LYS A 204 10.56 1.69 -35.49
#